data_3c96bb337cfe304e55ff7b77d57284e4
#
_entry.id   3c96bb337cfe304e55ff7b77d57284e4
#
_cell.length_a   1.000
_cell.length_b   1.000
_cell.length_c   1.000
_cell.angle_alpha   90.00
_cell.angle_beta   90.00
_cell.angle_gamma   90.00
#
_symmetry.space_group_name_H-M   'P 1'
#
loop_
_entity.id
_entity.type
_entity.pdbx_description
1 polymer ?
#
loop_
_entity_poly.entity_id
_entity_poly.type
_entity_poly.pdbx_seq_one_letter_code
_entity_poly.pdbx_strand_id
1 'polypeptide(L)'
;MSRFTLPRDLYHGKDALSSLKTLEGKKAILVVGGGSMKRNGFLDKAVDYLKEAGMEVKLFEGVEPDPSVDTVMKGAAVMREFEPDWIVAMGGGSPIDAAKAMWAFYEYPEISFEDLITPFSFPELRQKAKFAAIPTTSGTATEVTAFSVITNYQTGVKYPLADFNITPDVAIVDPDLVAGLPVKQVAYTGMDALTHAIEAYVSTLNGPFTDPLALQAIEMVLDYLPGSYKCDMVAREQMHYAQCLAG
;
A
#
# COMPACT_ATOMS: atom_id res chain seq x y z
N MET A 1 -0.22 4.11 27.01
CA MET A 1 0.01 5.20 26.02
C MET A 1 -0.40 4.61 24.67
N SER A 2 -1.29 5.27 23.93
CA SER A 2 -1.65 4.88 22.56
C SER A 2 -0.83 5.68 21.54
N ARG A 3 -0.56 5.09 20.38
CA ARG A 3 0.16 5.72 19.26
C ARG A 3 -0.76 5.74 18.04
N PHE A 4 -0.83 6.88 17.37
CA PHE A 4 -1.47 7.08 16.08
C PHE A 4 -0.37 7.44 15.08
N THR A 5 -0.32 6.74 13.95
CA THR A 5 0.77 6.88 12.98
C THR A 5 0.19 6.91 11.57
N LEU A 6 0.63 7.87 10.78
CA LEU A 6 0.32 8.02 9.35
C LEU A 6 1.62 8.17 8.57
N PRO A 7 1.61 8.01 7.24
CA PRO A 7 2.71 8.46 6.38
C PRO A 7 3.10 9.91 6.68
N ARG A 8 4.40 10.23 6.57
CA ARG A 8 4.86 11.61 6.70
C ARG A 8 4.19 12.55 5.71
N ASP A 9 4.05 12.09 4.46
CA ASP A 9 3.44 12.85 3.38
C ASP A 9 2.36 11.99 2.70
N LEU A 10 1.20 12.60 2.46
CA LEU A 10 0.12 12.01 1.67
C LEU A 10 -0.21 12.97 0.53
N TYR A 11 0.11 12.58 -0.70
CA TYR A 11 -0.26 13.29 -1.93
C TYR A 11 -1.57 12.71 -2.47
N HIS A 12 -2.55 13.56 -2.75
CA HIS A 12 -3.85 13.11 -3.25
C HIS A 12 -4.36 14.02 -4.37
N GLY A 13 -5.31 13.51 -5.15
CA GLY A 13 -5.91 14.20 -6.28
C GLY A 13 -5.35 13.77 -7.63
N LYS A 14 -5.93 14.31 -8.69
CA LYS A 14 -5.53 13.97 -10.06
C LYS A 14 -4.07 14.32 -10.30
N ASP A 15 -3.38 13.41 -10.98
CA ASP A 15 -1.94 13.49 -11.27
C ASP A 15 -1.05 13.52 -10.00
N ALA A 16 -1.59 13.08 -8.84
CA ALA A 16 -0.77 12.93 -7.63
C ALA A 16 0.44 12.02 -7.85
N LEU A 17 0.36 11.08 -8.81
CA LEU A 17 1.46 10.22 -9.24
C LEU A 17 2.70 11.04 -9.63
N SER A 18 2.54 12.27 -10.12
CA SER A 18 3.66 13.15 -10.48
C SER A 18 4.54 13.57 -9.31
N SER A 19 4.04 13.39 -8.06
CA SER A 19 4.85 13.61 -6.85
C SER A 19 6.07 12.70 -6.75
N LEU A 20 6.10 11.56 -7.49
CA LEU A 20 7.29 10.74 -7.63
C LEU A 20 8.52 11.51 -8.13
N LYS A 21 8.32 12.58 -8.91
CA LYS A 21 9.41 13.46 -9.40
C LYS A 21 10.10 14.24 -8.28
N THR A 22 9.45 14.37 -7.11
CA THR A 22 9.98 15.14 -5.98
C THR A 22 10.75 14.28 -4.98
N LEU A 23 10.79 12.96 -5.20
CA LEU A 23 11.54 12.06 -4.34
C LEU A 23 13.04 12.22 -4.57
N GLU A 24 13.77 12.35 -3.49
CA GLU A 24 15.22 12.50 -3.50
C GLU A 24 15.89 11.16 -3.20
N GLY A 25 16.61 10.60 -4.16
CA GLY A 25 17.28 9.31 -4.06
C GLY A 25 18.14 9.01 -5.29
N LYS A 26 18.75 7.83 -5.32
CA LYS A 26 19.60 7.36 -6.43
C LYS A 26 19.03 6.13 -7.12
N LYS A 27 18.40 5.23 -6.36
CA LYS A 27 17.91 3.95 -6.86
C LYS A 27 16.53 3.66 -6.30
N ALA A 28 15.56 3.43 -7.18
CA ALA A 28 14.22 3.03 -6.79
C ALA A 28 13.90 1.62 -7.30
N ILE A 29 13.41 0.74 -6.42
CA ILE A 29 12.77 -0.50 -6.86
C ILE A 29 11.26 -0.28 -6.90
N LEU A 30 10.63 -0.56 -8.05
CA LEU A 30 9.19 -0.46 -8.23
C LEU A 30 8.57 -1.86 -8.18
N VAL A 31 7.82 -2.14 -7.11
CA VAL A 31 7.16 -3.43 -6.85
C VAL A 31 5.72 -3.36 -7.35
N VAL A 32 5.33 -4.28 -8.25
CA VAL A 32 3.99 -4.33 -8.83
C VAL A 32 3.43 -5.74 -8.88
N GLY A 33 2.10 -5.85 -8.87
CA GLY A 33 1.39 -7.11 -9.00
C GLY A 33 1.11 -7.49 -10.47
N GLY A 34 -0.16 -7.77 -10.77
CA GLY A 34 -0.60 -8.12 -12.13
C GLY A 34 -0.46 -6.96 -13.13
N GLY A 35 -0.64 -7.27 -14.41
CA GLY A 35 -0.32 -6.38 -15.52
C GLY A 35 -1.29 -5.20 -15.77
N SER A 36 -2.22 -4.86 -14.85
CA SER A 36 -3.19 -3.77 -15.07
C SER A 36 -2.52 -2.42 -15.23
N MET A 37 -1.58 -2.07 -14.36
CA MET A 37 -0.88 -0.78 -14.42
C MET A 37 -0.02 -0.64 -15.68
N LYS A 38 0.56 -1.75 -16.14
CA LYS A 38 1.29 -1.79 -17.42
C LYS A 38 0.35 -1.58 -18.61
N ARG A 39 -0.79 -2.28 -18.64
CA ARG A 39 -1.78 -2.13 -19.73
C ARG A 39 -2.38 -0.73 -19.80
N ASN A 40 -2.51 -0.04 -18.68
CA ASN A 40 -3.08 1.31 -18.58
C ASN A 40 -2.00 2.41 -18.73
N GLY A 41 -0.73 2.05 -18.91
CA GLY A 41 0.38 3.00 -19.07
C GLY A 41 0.87 3.66 -17.78
N PHE A 42 0.25 3.40 -16.63
CA PHE A 42 0.65 4.03 -15.38
C PHE A 42 1.97 3.48 -14.82
N LEU A 43 2.31 2.22 -15.13
CA LEU A 43 3.61 1.67 -14.74
C LEU A 43 4.74 2.42 -15.44
N ASP A 44 4.63 2.61 -16.76
CA ASP A 44 5.65 3.33 -17.54
C ASP A 44 5.75 4.79 -17.07
N LYS A 45 4.60 5.44 -16.81
CA LYS A 45 4.55 6.81 -16.27
C LYS A 45 5.26 6.91 -14.91
N ALA A 46 5.05 5.94 -14.01
CA ALA A 46 5.74 5.91 -12.71
C ALA A 46 7.27 5.74 -12.87
N VAL A 47 7.70 4.84 -13.78
CA VAL A 47 9.12 4.64 -14.11
C VAL A 47 9.74 5.92 -14.64
N ASP A 48 9.04 6.60 -15.56
CA ASP A 48 9.54 7.84 -16.16
C ASP A 48 9.67 8.96 -15.11
N TYR A 49 8.70 9.09 -14.21
CA TYR A 49 8.76 10.08 -13.13
C TYR A 49 9.93 9.84 -12.16
N LEU A 50 10.19 8.57 -11.79
CA LEU A 50 11.34 8.23 -10.96
C LEU A 50 12.68 8.52 -11.69
N LYS A 51 12.74 8.27 -13.01
CA LYS A 51 13.91 8.64 -13.82
C LYS A 51 14.07 10.16 -13.95
N GLU A 52 12.98 10.91 -14.10
CA GLU A 52 13.00 12.38 -14.08
C GLU A 52 13.49 12.92 -12.74
N ALA A 53 13.22 12.21 -11.63
CA ALA A 53 13.80 12.49 -10.30
C ALA A 53 15.29 12.13 -10.19
N GLY A 54 15.89 11.59 -11.26
CA GLY A 54 17.32 11.25 -11.32
C GLY A 54 17.66 9.85 -10.79
N MET A 55 16.67 8.98 -10.59
CA MET A 55 16.88 7.64 -10.03
C MET A 55 17.10 6.57 -11.12
N GLU A 56 17.96 5.62 -10.83
CA GLU A 56 17.97 4.33 -11.51
C GLU A 56 16.76 3.51 -11.03
N VAL A 57 16.00 2.92 -11.96
CA VAL A 57 14.77 2.20 -11.62
C VAL A 57 14.89 0.73 -11.98
N LYS A 58 14.61 -0.14 -11.00
CA LYS A 58 14.48 -1.59 -11.19
C LYS A 58 13.03 -2.01 -10.94
N LEU A 59 12.47 -2.87 -11.80
CA LEU A 59 11.13 -3.43 -11.62
C LEU A 59 11.21 -4.77 -10.91
N PHE A 60 10.28 -5.00 -9.99
CA PHE A 60 9.92 -6.30 -9.46
C PHE A 60 8.44 -6.54 -9.77
N GLU A 61 8.15 -7.38 -10.76
CA GLU A 61 6.81 -7.62 -11.29
C GLU A 61 6.28 -8.98 -10.84
N GLY A 62 4.96 -9.13 -10.88
CA GLY A 62 4.30 -10.42 -10.73
C GLY A 62 4.02 -10.83 -9.29
N VAL A 63 3.92 -9.90 -8.36
CA VAL A 63 3.40 -10.23 -7.03
C VAL A 63 1.96 -10.75 -7.18
N GLU A 64 1.76 -11.99 -6.75
CA GLU A 64 0.47 -12.68 -6.81
C GLU A 64 -0.53 -12.11 -5.79
N PRO A 65 -1.85 -12.28 -6.01
CA PRO A 65 -2.85 -12.09 -4.97
C PRO A 65 -2.54 -12.98 -3.75
N ASP A 66 -2.76 -12.47 -2.54
CA ASP A 66 -2.38 -13.15 -1.30
C ASP A 66 -0.88 -13.53 -1.29
N PRO A 67 0.03 -12.54 -1.28
CA PRO A 67 1.45 -12.75 -1.54
C PRO A 67 2.09 -13.76 -0.59
N SER A 68 2.93 -14.61 -1.15
CA SER A 68 3.62 -15.68 -0.42
C SER A 68 4.88 -15.19 0.28
N VAL A 69 5.28 -15.92 1.32
CA VAL A 69 6.61 -15.78 1.95
C VAL A 69 7.72 -15.94 0.89
N ASP A 70 7.56 -16.88 -0.05
CA ASP A 70 8.55 -17.12 -1.12
C ASP A 70 8.72 -15.88 -2.03
N THR A 71 7.62 -15.23 -2.40
CA THR A 71 7.68 -13.99 -3.19
C THR A 71 8.34 -12.86 -2.42
N VAL A 72 8.05 -12.74 -1.14
CA VAL A 72 8.71 -11.76 -0.26
C VAL A 72 10.22 -12.00 -0.21
N MET A 73 10.65 -13.23 0.01
CA MET A 73 12.09 -13.57 0.08
C MET A 73 12.82 -13.35 -1.25
N LYS A 74 12.17 -13.65 -2.39
CA LYS A 74 12.69 -13.34 -3.73
C LYS A 74 12.87 -11.84 -3.95
N GLY A 75 11.85 -11.04 -3.60
CA GLY A 75 11.92 -9.59 -3.72
C GLY A 75 13.00 -8.97 -2.85
N ALA A 76 13.13 -9.42 -1.61
CA ALA A 76 14.21 -9.00 -0.71
C ALA A 76 15.61 -9.34 -1.26
N ALA A 77 15.77 -10.50 -1.90
CA ALA A 77 17.03 -10.86 -2.56
C ALA A 77 17.38 -9.89 -3.71
N VAL A 78 16.39 -9.56 -4.55
CA VAL A 78 16.56 -8.58 -5.62
C VAL A 78 16.91 -7.19 -5.06
N MET A 79 16.30 -6.79 -3.93
CA MET A 79 16.63 -5.53 -3.25
C MET A 79 18.08 -5.54 -2.73
N ARG A 80 18.55 -6.65 -2.17
CA ARG A 80 19.94 -6.76 -1.69
C ARG A 80 20.98 -6.64 -2.81
N GLU A 81 20.66 -7.14 -4.02
CA GLU A 81 21.55 -6.99 -5.19
C GLU A 81 21.53 -5.59 -5.78
N PHE A 82 20.37 -4.96 -5.80
CA PHE A 82 20.19 -3.65 -6.44
C PHE A 82 20.51 -2.50 -5.49
N GLU A 83 20.33 -2.68 -4.18
CA GLU A 83 20.55 -1.69 -3.12
C GLU A 83 19.75 -0.39 -3.33
N PRO A 84 18.40 -0.47 -3.42
CA PRO A 84 17.58 0.71 -3.56
C PRO A 84 17.60 1.57 -2.29
N ASP A 85 17.52 2.88 -2.46
CA ASP A 85 17.25 3.85 -1.39
C ASP A 85 15.76 4.27 -1.34
N TRP A 86 14.98 3.82 -2.34
CA TRP A 86 13.52 3.90 -2.35
C TRP A 86 12.88 2.58 -2.76
N ILE A 87 11.93 2.12 -1.96
CA ILE A 87 11.00 1.06 -2.32
C ILE A 87 9.68 1.73 -2.68
N VAL A 88 9.27 1.61 -3.94
CA VAL A 88 8.00 2.15 -4.44
C VAL A 88 7.09 0.97 -4.73
N ALA A 89 5.95 0.86 -4.07
CA ALA A 89 5.00 -0.21 -4.30
C ALA A 89 3.72 0.33 -4.94
N MET A 90 3.32 -0.22 -6.10
CA MET A 90 2.15 0.23 -6.85
C MET A 90 1.20 -0.92 -7.13
N GLY A 91 -0.02 -0.81 -6.65
CA GLY A 91 -1.05 -1.83 -6.90
C GLY A 91 -2.17 -1.82 -5.87
N GLY A 92 -2.91 -2.92 -5.77
CA GLY A 92 -3.82 -3.17 -4.64
C GLY A 92 -3.03 -3.55 -3.37
N GLY A 93 -3.70 -4.13 -2.39
CA GLY A 93 -3.07 -4.55 -1.13
C GLY A 93 -1.85 -5.45 -1.34
N SER A 94 -1.98 -6.48 -2.18
CA SER A 94 -0.95 -7.53 -2.32
C SER A 94 0.46 -7.04 -2.66
N PRO A 95 0.71 -6.22 -3.70
CA PRO A 95 2.06 -5.76 -3.98
C PRO A 95 2.61 -4.80 -2.93
N ILE A 96 1.75 -3.99 -2.28
CA ILE A 96 2.19 -3.07 -1.24
C ILE A 96 2.54 -3.87 0.03
N ASP A 97 1.72 -4.84 0.41
CA ASP A 97 1.98 -5.72 1.56
C ASP A 97 3.26 -6.53 1.35
N ALA A 98 3.41 -7.16 0.17
CA ALA A 98 4.65 -7.87 -0.17
C ALA A 98 5.87 -6.97 -0.04
N ALA A 99 5.81 -5.74 -0.59
CA ALA A 99 6.92 -4.79 -0.56
C ALA A 99 7.27 -4.34 0.88
N LYS A 100 6.27 -4.15 1.75
CA LYS A 100 6.49 -3.87 3.18
C LYS A 100 7.26 -5.00 3.89
N ALA A 101 6.87 -6.24 3.63
CA ALA A 101 7.58 -7.39 4.17
C ALA A 101 8.98 -7.54 3.55
N MET A 102 9.12 -7.36 2.23
CA MET A 102 10.43 -7.35 1.54
C MET A 102 11.38 -6.33 2.16
N TRP A 103 10.86 -5.16 2.55
CA TRP A 103 11.65 -4.09 3.16
C TRP A 103 12.36 -4.55 4.43
N ALA A 104 11.68 -5.27 5.32
CA ALA A 104 12.28 -5.81 6.54
C ALA A 104 13.44 -6.78 6.22
N PHE A 105 13.23 -7.74 5.30
CA PHE A 105 14.27 -8.71 4.91
C PHE A 105 15.38 -8.11 4.03
N TYR A 106 15.15 -6.97 3.41
CA TYR A 106 16.18 -6.20 2.71
C TYR A 106 17.13 -5.52 3.70
N GLU A 107 16.58 -4.89 4.72
CA GLU A 107 17.39 -4.18 5.71
C GLU A 107 18.06 -5.13 6.72
N TYR A 108 17.35 -6.21 7.09
CA TYR A 108 17.79 -7.21 8.08
C TYR A 108 17.73 -8.63 7.50
N PRO A 109 18.73 -9.04 6.72
CA PRO A 109 18.73 -10.36 6.05
C PRO A 109 18.78 -11.56 7.00
N GLU A 110 19.18 -11.34 8.24
CA GLU A 110 19.31 -12.36 9.28
C GLU A 110 18.03 -12.71 10.01
N ILE A 111 16.98 -11.89 9.91
CA ILE A 111 15.70 -12.19 10.58
C ILE A 111 14.94 -13.27 9.83
N SER A 112 14.17 -14.07 10.57
CA SER A 112 13.24 -15.05 10.02
C SER A 112 11.83 -14.48 9.84
N PHE A 113 11.00 -15.16 9.04
CA PHE A 113 9.59 -14.77 8.91
C PHE A 113 8.85 -14.92 10.24
N GLU A 114 9.22 -15.95 11.03
CA GLU A 114 8.67 -16.24 12.35
C GLU A 114 8.92 -15.11 13.34
N ASP A 115 10.03 -14.39 13.23
CA ASP A 115 10.34 -13.24 14.09
C ASP A 115 9.37 -12.07 13.85
N LEU A 116 8.81 -11.95 12.63
CA LEU A 116 7.89 -10.86 12.24
C LEU A 116 6.41 -11.14 12.51
N ILE A 117 6.05 -12.39 12.83
CA ILE A 117 4.65 -12.78 13.09
C ILE A 117 4.13 -12.15 14.39
N THR A 118 4.99 -11.96 15.37
CA THR A 118 4.61 -11.32 16.63
C THR A 118 4.36 -9.83 16.38
N PRO A 119 3.18 -9.29 16.73
CA PRO A 119 2.92 -7.87 16.55
C PRO A 119 3.96 -6.98 17.25
N PHE A 120 4.39 -5.93 16.56
CA PHE A 120 5.37 -4.93 17.04
C PHE A 120 6.77 -5.52 17.32
N SER A 121 7.19 -6.49 16.51
CA SER A 121 8.52 -7.13 16.58
C SER A 121 9.47 -6.72 15.45
N PHE A 122 9.03 -5.88 14.53
CA PHE A 122 9.91 -5.42 13.45
C PHE A 122 11.06 -4.58 14.00
N PRO A 123 12.26 -4.77 13.46
CA PRO A 123 13.37 -3.86 13.75
C PRO A 123 13.08 -2.46 13.20
N GLU A 124 13.86 -1.48 13.62
CA GLU A 124 13.75 -0.12 13.12
C GLU A 124 14.16 -0.06 11.64
N LEU A 125 13.21 0.22 10.76
CA LEU A 125 13.42 0.34 9.32
C LEU A 125 13.94 1.74 8.94
N ARG A 126 14.18 1.98 7.66
CA ARG A 126 14.73 3.22 7.07
C ARG A 126 16.24 3.38 7.25
N GLN A 127 16.94 2.26 7.47
CA GLN A 127 18.40 2.25 7.53
C GLN A 127 19.02 2.29 6.12
N LYS A 128 18.32 1.68 5.13
CA LYS A 128 18.77 1.60 3.74
C LYS A 128 17.83 2.27 2.76
N ALA A 129 16.53 2.16 2.98
CA ALA A 129 15.53 2.66 2.05
C ALA A 129 14.34 3.33 2.76
N LYS A 130 13.70 4.28 2.06
CA LYS A 130 12.38 4.82 2.35
C LYS A 130 11.32 4.09 1.56
N PHE A 131 10.05 4.26 1.92
CA PHE A 131 8.93 3.55 1.32
C PHE A 131 7.86 4.50 0.79
N ALA A 132 7.48 4.35 -0.48
CA ALA A 132 6.34 5.02 -1.08
C ALA A 132 5.29 4.01 -1.53
N ALA A 133 4.03 4.23 -1.16
CA ALA A 133 2.91 3.37 -1.50
C ALA A 133 1.91 4.09 -2.42
N ILE A 134 1.49 3.39 -3.49
CA ILE A 134 0.61 3.93 -4.53
C ILE A 134 -0.56 2.93 -4.73
N PRO A 135 -1.71 3.14 -4.06
CA PRO A 135 -2.85 2.25 -4.18
C PRO A 135 -3.52 2.39 -5.55
N THR A 136 -3.94 1.27 -6.12
CA THR A 136 -4.71 1.19 -7.37
C THR A 136 -6.05 0.49 -7.19
N THR A 137 -6.46 0.30 -5.94
CA THR A 137 -7.79 -0.15 -5.51
C THR A 137 -8.28 0.75 -4.39
N SER A 138 -9.59 0.83 -4.20
CA SER A 138 -10.19 1.63 -3.13
C SER A 138 -10.78 0.69 -2.08
N GLY A 139 -9.94 0.18 -1.17
CA GLY A 139 -10.37 -0.80 -0.17
C GLY A 139 -9.40 -1.04 0.98
N THR A 140 -8.22 -1.56 0.71
CA THR A 140 -7.29 -2.08 1.72
C THR A 140 -6.58 -1.01 2.55
N ALA A 141 -6.48 0.21 2.03
CA ALA A 141 -5.76 1.33 2.66
C ALA A 141 -4.31 1.01 3.11
N THR A 142 -3.69 -0.01 2.52
CA THR A 142 -2.35 -0.42 2.96
C THR A 142 -1.29 0.67 2.78
N GLU A 143 -1.56 1.69 1.95
CA GLU A 143 -0.68 2.85 1.77
C GLU A 143 -0.58 3.74 3.02
N VAL A 144 -1.51 3.62 3.96
CA VAL A 144 -1.47 4.39 5.23
C VAL A 144 -1.36 3.52 6.47
N THR A 145 -1.50 2.19 6.35
CA THR A 145 -1.54 1.29 7.50
C THR A 145 -0.19 0.78 7.95
N ALA A 146 -0.14 0.38 9.22
CA ALA A 146 0.97 -0.32 9.87
C ALA A 146 0.86 -1.85 9.74
N PHE A 147 0.23 -2.35 8.66
CA PHE A 147 -0.03 -3.77 8.44
C PHE A 147 0.50 -4.25 7.09
N SER A 148 0.79 -5.56 7.02
CA SER A 148 1.13 -6.30 5.81
C SER A 148 0.63 -7.73 5.96
N VAL A 149 -0.20 -8.21 5.04
CA VAL A 149 -0.77 -9.57 5.11
C VAL A 149 -0.02 -10.49 4.16
N ILE A 150 0.68 -11.48 4.72
CA ILE A 150 1.50 -12.45 3.96
C ILE A 150 0.98 -13.86 4.21
N THR A 151 0.88 -14.66 3.15
CA THR A 151 0.42 -16.03 3.20
C THR A 151 1.58 -17.01 3.25
N ASN A 152 1.62 -17.85 4.27
CA ASN A 152 2.49 -19.02 4.27
C ASN A 152 1.71 -20.20 3.66
N TYR A 153 1.99 -20.51 2.39
CA TYR A 153 1.29 -21.59 1.66
C TYR A 153 1.68 -22.99 2.13
N GLN A 154 2.78 -23.15 2.87
CA GLN A 154 3.13 -24.45 3.48
C GLN A 154 2.20 -24.79 4.63
N THR A 155 1.81 -23.80 5.42
CA THR A 155 0.88 -23.95 6.55
C THR A 155 -0.56 -23.61 6.21
N GLY A 156 -0.81 -22.94 5.07
CA GLY A 156 -2.12 -22.44 4.66
C GLY A 156 -2.61 -21.25 5.51
N VAL A 157 -1.73 -20.59 6.25
CA VAL A 157 -2.09 -19.51 7.18
C VAL A 157 -1.74 -18.15 6.59
N LYS A 158 -2.67 -17.18 6.70
CA LYS A 158 -2.41 -15.76 6.44
C LYS A 158 -1.98 -15.07 7.74
N TYR A 159 -0.82 -14.44 7.70
CA TYR A 159 -0.24 -13.73 8.84
C TYR A 159 -0.38 -12.22 8.67
N PRO A 160 -1.13 -11.54 9.52
CA PRO A 160 -1.14 -10.08 9.57
C PRO A 160 0.11 -9.60 10.33
N LEU A 161 1.14 -9.24 9.60
CA LEU A 161 2.32 -8.61 10.16
C LEU A 161 1.97 -7.17 10.55
N ALA A 162 2.16 -6.82 11.81
CA ALA A 162 1.73 -5.53 12.36
C ALA A 162 2.89 -4.83 13.07
N ASP A 163 3.31 -3.66 12.55
CA ASP A 163 4.29 -2.81 13.20
C ASP A 163 4.22 -1.37 12.64
N PHE A 164 4.38 -0.39 13.50
CA PHE A 164 4.42 1.02 13.07
C PHE A 164 5.61 1.33 12.13
N ASN A 165 6.68 0.53 12.19
CA ASN A 165 7.86 0.70 11.34
C ASN A 165 7.56 0.47 9.86
N ILE A 166 6.55 -0.35 9.51
CA ILE A 166 6.16 -0.61 8.12
C ILE A 166 5.11 0.37 7.57
N THR A 167 4.68 1.37 8.34
CA THR A 167 3.90 2.47 7.80
C THR A 167 4.72 3.18 6.71
N PRO A 168 4.20 3.40 5.49
CA PRO A 168 4.94 4.08 4.42
C PRO A 168 5.41 5.48 4.82
N ASP A 169 6.49 5.97 4.20
CA ASP A 169 6.92 7.37 4.35
C ASP A 169 6.06 8.30 3.51
N VAL A 170 5.67 7.83 2.32
CA VAL A 170 4.87 8.57 1.35
C VAL A 170 3.71 7.70 0.88
N ALA A 171 2.50 8.25 0.91
CA ALA A 171 1.32 7.70 0.24
C ALA A 171 0.92 8.58 -0.94
N ILE A 172 0.61 7.96 -2.11
CA ILE A 172 0.21 8.69 -3.32
C ILE A 172 -1.15 8.16 -3.76
N VAL A 173 -2.20 8.92 -3.48
CA VAL A 173 -3.61 8.56 -3.67
C VAL A 173 -4.16 9.29 -4.90
N ASP A 174 -3.89 8.72 -6.09
CA ASP A 174 -4.25 9.30 -7.37
C ASP A 174 -5.52 8.63 -7.93
N PRO A 175 -6.66 9.35 -8.04
CA PRO A 175 -7.92 8.78 -8.51
C PRO A 175 -7.88 8.30 -9.97
N ASP A 176 -6.94 8.79 -10.78
CA ASP A 176 -6.80 8.33 -12.17
C ASP A 176 -6.40 6.84 -12.23
N LEU A 177 -5.69 6.34 -11.19
CA LEU A 177 -5.27 4.93 -11.10
C LEU A 177 -6.44 3.96 -10.88
N VAL A 178 -7.54 4.42 -10.31
CA VAL A 178 -8.75 3.64 -10.04
C VAL A 178 -9.87 3.88 -11.05
N ALA A 179 -9.71 4.83 -11.98
CA ALA A 179 -10.72 5.18 -12.97
C ALA A 179 -11.18 3.96 -13.81
N GLY A 180 -10.24 3.11 -14.21
CA GLY A 180 -10.47 1.89 -15.00
C GLY A 180 -10.74 0.63 -14.19
N LEU A 181 -10.95 0.72 -12.88
CA LEU A 181 -11.15 -0.46 -12.03
C LEU A 181 -12.45 -1.20 -12.41
N PRO A 182 -12.41 -2.54 -12.61
CA PRO A 182 -13.60 -3.32 -12.92
C PRO A 182 -14.67 -3.18 -11.82
N VAL A 183 -15.93 -3.06 -12.22
CA VAL A 183 -17.07 -2.83 -11.28
C VAL A 183 -17.18 -3.88 -10.18
N LYS A 184 -16.87 -5.14 -10.49
CA LYS A 184 -16.82 -6.21 -9.50
C LYS A 184 -15.77 -5.95 -8.42
N GLN A 185 -14.61 -5.45 -8.83
CA GLN A 185 -13.54 -5.11 -7.91
C GLN A 185 -13.93 -3.87 -7.06
N VAL A 186 -14.57 -2.87 -7.68
CA VAL A 186 -15.10 -1.69 -6.96
C VAL A 186 -16.04 -2.11 -5.83
N ALA A 187 -16.97 -3.06 -6.11
CA ALA A 187 -17.89 -3.55 -5.10
C ALA A 187 -17.16 -4.25 -3.94
N TYR A 188 -16.24 -5.16 -4.27
CA TYR A 188 -15.51 -5.93 -3.24
C TYR A 188 -14.63 -5.03 -2.38
N THR A 189 -13.82 -4.19 -3.00
CA THR A 189 -12.90 -3.33 -2.25
C THR A 189 -13.65 -2.20 -1.53
N GLY A 190 -14.75 -1.70 -2.08
CA GLY A 190 -15.59 -0.72 -1.40
C GLY A 190 -16.28 -1.26 -0.14
N MET A 191 -16.75 -2.52 -0.19
CA MET A 191 -17.29 -3.19 1.01
C MET A 191 -16.19 -3.52 2.02
N ASP A 192 -14.99 -3.82 1.56
CA ASP A 192 -13.80 -3.99 2.40
C ASP A 192 -13.48 -2.71 3.18
N ALA A 193 -13.45 -1.55 2.48
CA ALA A 193 -13.29 -0.24 3.12
C ALA A 193 -14.36 0.04 4.18
N LEU A 194 -15.63 -0.29 3.89
CA LEU A 194 -16.71 -0.15 4.88
C LEU A 194 -16.48 -1.01 6.11
N THR A 195 -16.04 -2.25 5.90
CA THR A 195 -15.74 -3.19 6.99
C THR A 195 -14.61 -2.65 7.86
N HIS A 196 -13.50 -2.19 7.26
CA HIS A 196 -12.39 -1.59 7.99
C HIS A 196 -12.83 -0.38 8.82
N ALA A 197 -13.63 0.52 8.25
CA ALA A 197 -14.11 1.70 8.97
C ALA A 197 -15.01 1.32 10.17
N ILE A 198 -15.91 0.33 10.00
CA ILE A 198 -16.76 -0.15 11.10
C ILE A 198 -15.90 -0.83 12.17
N GLU A 199 -14.96 -1.70 11.77
CA GLU A 199 -14.05 -2.39 12.71
C GLU A 199 -13.19 -1.39 13.48
N ALA A 200 -12.66 -0.36 12.82
CA ALA A 200 -11.91 0.71 13.48
C ALA A 200 -12.75 1.41 14.56
N TYR A 201 -14.01 1.76 14.23
CA TYR A 201 -14.90 2.44 15.16
C TYR A 201 -15.28 1.61 16.38
N VAL A 202 -15.50 0.29 16.22
CA VAL A 202 -15.86 -0.62 17.32
C VAL A 202 -14.65 -1.29 17.98
N SER A 203 -13.43 -0.98 17.53
CA SER A 203 -12.20 -1.54 18.07
C SER A 203 -11.99 -1.17 19.53
N THR A 204 -11.40 -2.07 20.31
CA THR A 204 -10.93 -1.76 21.67
C THR A 204 -9.73 -0.79 21.70
N LEU A 205 -9.12 -0.53 20.54
CA LEU A 205 -8.03 0.42 20.36
C LEU A 205 -8.48 1.77 19.80
N ASN A 206 -9.79 1.97 19.64
CA ASN A 206 -10.38 3.20 19.14
C ASN A 206 -10.02 4.42 20.01
N GLY A 207 -10.21 5.62 19.48
CA GLY A 207 -9.89 6.83 20.21
C GLY A 207 -10.21 8.12 19.46
N PRO A 208 -9.96 9.27 20.08
CA PRO A 208 -10.39 10.58 19.55
C PRO A 208 -9.72 10.96 18.23
N PHE A 209 -8.67 10.27 17.82
CA PHE A 209 -7.99 10.50 16.52
C PHE A 209 -8.51 9.56 15.44
N THR A 210 -8.97 8.36 15.78
CA THR A 210 -9.45 7.34 14.84
C THR A 210 -10.95 7.39 14.63
N ASP A 211 -11.76 7.61 15.68
CA ASP A 211 -13.21 7.59 15.60
C ASP A 211 -13.80 8.59 14.58
N PRO A 212 -13.35 9.86 14.51
CA PRO A 212 -13.84 10.79 13.51
C PRO A 212 -13.53 10.36 12.08
N LEU A 213 -12.33 9.76 11.85
CA LEU A 213 -11.93 9.27 10.54
C LEU A 213 -12.76 8.07 10.11
N ALA A 214 -12.99 7.12 11.02
CA ALA A 214 -13.81 5.95 10.79
C ALA A 214 -15.27 6.32 10.47
N LEU A 215 -15.87 7.24 11.23
CA LEU A 215 -17.24 7.71 10.98
C LEU A 215 -17.34 8.43 9.62
N GLN A 216 -16.38 9.29 9.30
CA GLN A 216 -16.34 9.98 8.01
C GLN A 216 -16.18 8.98 6.86
N ALA A 217 -15.34 7.95 7.03
CA ALA A 217 -15.17 6.89 6.03
C ALA A 217 -16.47 6.11 5.80
N ILE A 218 -17.19 5.73 6.87
CA ILE A 218 -18.49 5.04 6.77
C ILE A 218 -19.47 5.88 5.95
N GLU A 219 -19.63 7.16 6.30
CA GLU A 219 -20.53 8.08 5.59
C GLU A 219 -20.16 8.20 4.11
N MET A 220 -18.89 8.45 3.80
CA MET A 220 -18.43 8.55 2.42
C MET A 220 -18.64 7.25 1.62
N VAL A 221 -18.36 6.07 2.22
CA VAL A 221 -18.58 4.81 1.52
C VAL A 221 -20.06 4.60 1.20
N LEU A 222 -20.97 4.86 2.15
CA LEU A 222 -22.41 4.72 1.94
C LEU A 222 -22.91 5.66 0.84
N ASP A 223 -22.41 6.88 0.79
CA ASP A 223 -22.81 7.89 -0.18
C ASP A 223 -22.25 7.61 -1.59
N TYR A 224 -20.98 7.21 -1.69
CA TYR A 224 -20.27 7.18 -2.97
C TYR A 224 -20.09 5.79 -3.59
N LEU A 225 -20.13 4.70 -2.82
CA LEU A 225 -19.94 3.36 -3.38
C LEU A 225 -20.97 3.02 -4.48
N PRO A 226 -22.27 3.33 -4.33
CA PRO A 226 -23.25 3.07 -5.39
C PRO A 226 -22.97 3.84 -6.70
N GLY A 227 -22.49 5.08 -6.60
CA GLY A 227 -22.07 5.89 -7.75
C GLY A 227 -20.78 5.37 -8.39
N SER A 228 -19.79 5.04 -7.57
CA SER A 228 -18.51 4.45 -7.99
C SER A 228 -18.72 3.13 -8.74
N TYR A 229 -19.62 2.27 -8.26
CA TYR A 229 -20.01 1.04 -8.95
C TYR A 229 -20.62 1.30 -10.34
N LYS A 230 -21.35 2.40 -10.50
CA LYS A 230 -21.93 2.84 -11.79
C LYS A 230 -20.97 3.63 -12.67
N CYS A 231 -19.65 3.61 -12.32
CA CYS A 231 -18.60 4.31 -13.04
C CYS A 231 -18.70 5.86 -13.01
N ASP A 232 -19.31 6.43 -11.99
CA ASP A 232 -19.20 7.86 -11.72
C ASP A 232 -17.80 8.18 -11.22
N MET A 233 -17.06 9.02 -11.96
CA MET A 233 -15.66 9.32 -11.67
C MET A 233 -15.48 10.18 -10.42
N VAL A 234 -16.43 11.04 -10.10
CA VAL A 234 -16.42 11.81 -8.85
C VAL A 234 -16.61 10.86 -7.67
N ALA A 235 -17.56 9.94 -7.76
CA ALA A 235 -17.77 8.93 -6.74
C ALA A 235 -16.55 7.98 -6.59
N ARG A 236 -15.86 7.64 -7.69
CA ARG A 236 -14.60 6.85 -7.63
C ARG A 236 -13.50 7.58 -6.91
N GLU A 237 -13.32 8.85 -7.16
CA GLU A 237 -12.38 9.70 -6.45
C GLU A 237 -12.70 9.73 -4.95
N GLN A 238 -13.97 9.98 -4.58
CA GLN A 238 -14.38 10.02 -3.17
C GLN A 238 -14.19 8.67 -2.48
N MET A 239 -14.48 7.55 -3.16
CA MET A 239 -14.21 6.21 -2.64
C MET A 239 -12.71 5.96 -2.44
N HIS A 240 -11.85 6.54 -3.28
CA HIS A 240 -10.40 6.42 -3.13
C HIS A 240 -9.87 7.16 -1.91
N TYR A 241 -10.52 8.27 -1.53
CA TYR A 241 -10.23 8.97 -0.28
C TYR A 241 -10.87 8.29 0.94
N ALA A 242 -12.11 7.80 0.81
CA ALA A 242 -12.81 7.12 1.90
C ALA A 242 -12.05 5.90 2.40
N GLN A 243 -11.48 5.08 1.52
CA GLN A 243 -10.69 3.93 1.92
C GLN A 243 -9.43 4.32 2.70
N CYS A 244 -8.82 5.44 2.32
CA CYS A 244 -7.64 5.98 3.00
C CYS A 244 -7.96 6.43 4.44
N LEU A 245 -9.18 6.97 4.65
CA LEU A 245 -9.67 7.34 5.98
C LEU A 245 -10.06 6.11 6.83
N ALA A 246 -10.44 5.01 6.18
CA ALA A 246 -10.86 3.77 6.84
C ALA A 246 -9.66 2.98 7.42
N GLY A 247 -8.47 3.12 6.84
CA GLY A 247 -7.22 2.45 7.27
C GLY A 247 -6.47 3.23 8.29
#